data_d25feead8d9f5e2dccc843cfa03d29c9
#
_entry.id   d25feead8d9f5e2dccc843cfa03d29c9
#
_cell.length_a   1.000
_cell.length_b   1.000
_cell.length_c   1.000
_cell.angle_alpha   90.00
_cell.angle_beta   90.00
_cell.angle_gamma   90.00
#
_symmetry.space_group_name_H-M   'P 1'
#
loop_
_entity.id
_entity.type
_entity.pdbx_description
1 polymer ?
#
loop_
_entity_poly.entity_id
_entity_poly.type
_entity_poly.pdbx_seq_one_letter_code
_entity_poly.pdbx_strand_id
1 'polypeptide(L)'
;MAAAFMVGESLVGEGNEVAHVDLLIGSKSGPVGEAFAGALLNQKEGHTNLLAVVAPNLPCKPDTIIANKVTIKGATQAVQMFGPAQAAVARAVVDSVREGVISEGDVDDLVIICGVFIHWEATDDKKIFDYNYQATKESIARALATSRA
;
A
#
# COMPACT_ATOMS: atom_id res chain seq x y z
N MET A 1 2.08 -0.59 22.60
CA MET A 1 1.10 0.25 21.89
C MET A 1 1.73 0.77 20.61
N ALA A 2 1.05 0.65 19.47
CA ALA A 2 1.56 1.15 18.21
C ALA A 2 1.58 2.68 18.21
N ALA A 3 2.60 3.27 17.56
CA ALA A 3 2.63 4.72 17.39
C ALA A 3 1.44 5.19 16.54
N ALA A 4 0.95 6.39 16.81
CA ALA A 4 -0.21 6.95 16.10
C ALA A 4 0.07 7.21 14.61
N PHE A 5 1.34 7.37 14.25
CA PHE A 5 1.73 7.75 12.89
C PHE A 5 3.14 7.22 12.60
N MET A 6 3.22 6.27 11.67
CA MET A 6 4.50 5.69 11.26
C MET A 6 4.63 5.76 9.75
N VAL A 7 5.81 6.05 9.25
CA VAL A 7 6.07 6.24 7.82
C VAL A 7 7.17 5.31 7.35
N GLY A 8 6.96 4.68 6.21
CA GLY A 8 7.98 3.91 5.53
C GLY A 8 8.02 4.25 4.05
N GLU A 9 9.17 4.11 3.44
CA GLU A 9 9.36 4.36 2.02
C GLU A 9 10.32 3.32 1.45
N SER A 10 10.12 2.95 0.17
CA SER A 10 11.06 2.08 -0.53
C SER A 10 11.00 2.31 -2.03
N LEU A 11 12.15 2.21 -2.67
CA LEU A 11 12.31 2.26 -4.12
C LEU A 11 12.93 0.93 -4.56
N VAL A 12 12.23 0.18 -5.42
CA VAL A 12 12.64 -1.16 -5.82
C VAL A 12 12.53 -1.32 -7.33
N GLY A 13 13.54 -1.94 -7.93
CA GLY A 13 13.52 -2.31 -9.32
C GLY A 13 14.18 -1.31 -10.24
N GLU A 14 14.04 -1.57 -11.54
CA GLU A 14 14.66 -0.79 -12.61
C GLU A 14 13.67 -0.62 -13.77
N GLY A 15 13.93 0.37 -14.61
CA GLY A 15 13.14 0.59 -15.82
C GLY A 15 11.75 1.14 -15.52
N ASN A 16 10.84 0.91 -16.46
CA ASN A 16 9.50 1.47 -16.37
C ASN A 16 8.62 0.80 -15.32
N GLU A 17 8.99 -0.39 -14.84
CA GLU A 17 8.24 -1.11 -13.81
C GLU A 17 8.73 -0.79 -12.40
N VAL A 18 9.67 0.14 -12.24
CA VAL A 18 10.20 0.52 -10.92
C VAL A 18 9.05 0.86 -9.97
N ALA A 19 9.15 0.36 -8.73
CA ALA A 19 8.18 0.64 -7.69
C ALA A 19 8.73 1.65 -6.71
N HIS A 20 7.94 2.66 -6.42
CA HIS A 20 8.22 3.61 -5.35
C HIS A 20 7.00 3.68 -4.45
N VAL A 21 7.14 3.16 -3.24
CA VAL A 21 6.05 3.08 -2.28
C VAL A 21 6.33 4.04 -1.12
N ASP A 22 5.33 4.88 -0.83
CA ASP A 22 5.28 5.65 0.40
C ASP A 22 4.11 5.14 1.23
N LEU A 23 4.38 4.80 2.48
CA LEU A 23 3.39 4.10 3.29
C LEU A 23 3.23 4.78 4.65
N LEU A 24 1.98 4.95 5.04
CA LEU A 24 1.60 5.39 6.38
C LEU A 24 0.91 4.23 7.09
N ILE A 25 1.28 3.99 8.34
CA ILE A 25 0.59 3.00 9.17
C ILE A 25 0.37 3.61 10.56
N GLY A 26 -0.80 3.40 11.12
CA GLY A 26 -1.12 3.91 12.44
C GLY A 26 -2.49 3.46 12.91
N SER A 27 -2.86 3.92 14.11
CA SER A 27 -4.12 3.56 14.75
C SER A 27 -5.33 4.09 13.98
N LYS A 28 -6.39 3.27 13.93
CA LYS A 28 -7.69 3.70 13.38
C LYS A 28 -8.23 4.95 14.07
N SER A 29 -7.96 5.11 15.34
CA SER A 29 -8.46 6.24 16.12
C SER A 29 -7.54 7.46 16.11
N GLY A 30 -6.43 7.40 15.37
CA GLY A 30 -5.46 8.47 15.27
C GLY A 30 -5.45 9.16 13.90
N PRO A 31 -4.39 9.93 13.60
CA PRO A 31 -4.32 10.70 12.36
C PRO A 31 -4.31 9.84 11.09
N VAL A 32 -3.73 8.64 11.13
CA VAL A 32 -3.75 7.77 9.95
C VAL A 32 -5.16 7.23 9.70
N GLY A 33 -5.90 6.87 10.75
CA GLY A 33 -7.30 6.45 10.63
C GLY A 33 -8.19 7.54 10.06
N GLU A 34 -7.98 8.79 10.47
CA GLU A 34 -8.71 9.94 9.94
C GLU A 34 -8.39 10.16 8.46
N ALA A 35 -7.11 10.10 8.09
CA ALA A 35 -6.67 10.22 6.69
C ALA A 35 -7.20 9.07 5.83
N PHE A 36 -7.27 7.85 6.38
CA PHE A 36 -7.82 6.67 5.70
C PHE A 36 -9.29 6.89 5.32
N ALA A 37 -10.09 7.32 6.27
CA ALA A 37 -11.51 7.61 6.01
C ALA A 37 -11.68 8.73 4.99
N GLY A 38 -10.88 9.79 5.10
CA GLY A 38 -10.89 10.89 4.15
C GLY A 38 -10.51 10.45 2.74
N ALA A 39 -9.52 9.58 2.61
CA ALA A 39 -9.10 9.07 1.30
C ALA A 39 -10.19 8.25 0.61
N LEU A 40 -10.97 7.47 1.36
CA LEU A 40 -12.10 6.72 0.80
C LEU A 40 -13.23 7.63 0.33
N LEU A 41 -13.47 8.74 1.03
CA LEU A 41 -14.62 9.61 0.78
C LEU A 41 -14.34 10.70 -0.25
N ASN A 42 -13.08 11.10 -0.45
CA ASN A 42 -12.71 12.24 -1.28
C ASN A 42 -11.92 11.80 -2.52
N GLN A 43 -12.64 11.29 -3.51
CA GLN A 43 -12.05 10.83 -4.77
C GLN A 43 -11.89 11.99 -5.75
N LYS A 44 -10.85 11.92 -6.60
CA LYS A 44 -10.59 12.88 -7.67
C LYS A 44 -10.39 12.15 -8.98
N GLU A 45 -10.65 12.83 -10.09
CA GLU A 45 -10.36 12.28 -11.42
C GLU A 45 -8.87 11.95 -11.53
N GLY A 46 -8.56 10.74 -11.99
CA GLY A 46 -7.19 10.24 -12.09
C GLY A 46 -6.56 9.81 -10.78
N HIS A 47 -7.27 9.97 -9.65
CA HIS A 47 -6.80 9.60 -8.31
C HIS A 47 -7.90 8.86 -7.55
N THR A 48 -8.16 7.62 -7.97
CA THR A 48 -9.13 6.76 -7.29
C THR A 48 -8.42 5.90 -6.25
N ASN A 49 -8.75 6.13 -4.99
CA ASN A 49 -8.20 5.33 -3.89
C ASN A 49 -9.01 4.06 -3.74
N LEU A 50 -8.34 2.96 -3.43
CA LEU A 50 -8.92 1.63 -3.47
C LEU A 50 -8.50 0.81 -2.27
N LEU A 51 -9.45 0.08 -1.68
CA LEU A 51 -9.11 -0.91 -0.64
C LEU A 51 -8.35 -2.07 -1.26
N ALA A 52 -7.26 -2.46 -0.63
CA ALA A 52 -6.51 -3.63 -1.05
C ALA A 52 -7.24 -4.91 -0.60
N VAL A 53 -7.44 -5.82 -1.53
CA VAL A 53 -8.14 -7.08 -1.28
C VAL A 53 -7.28 -8.26 -1.71
N VAL A 54 -7.35 -9.36 -0.97
CA VAL A 54 -6.67 -10.62 -1.33
C VAL A 54 -7.51 -11.45 -2.29
N ALA A 55 -8.81 -11.19 -2.30
CA ALA A 55 -9.79 -11.79 -3.20
C ALA A 55 -11.01 -10.88 -3.25
N PRO A 56 -11.92 -11.01 -4.22
CA PRO A 56 -13.14 -10.20 -4.24
C PRO A 56 -13.87 -10.26 -2.89
N ASN A 57 -14.22 -9.09 -2.35
CA ASN A 57 -14.90 -8.94 -1.06
C ASN A 57 -14.10 -9.44 0.15
N LEU A 58 -12.80 -9.64 0.02
CA LEU A 58 -11.95 -10.07 1.13
C LEU A 58 -10.76 -9.10 1.30
N PRO A 59 -10.96 -8.00 2.04
CA PRO A 59 -9.86 -7.07 2.31
C PRO A 59 -8.73 -7.73 3.10
N CYS A 60 -7.50 -7.29 2.85
CA CYS A 60 -6.39 -7.71 3.71
C CYS A 60 -6.50 -7.02 5.08
N LYS A 61 -5.83 -7.57 6.08
CA LYS A 61 -5.74 -6.97 7.42
C LYS A 61 -4.28 -6.73 7.80
N PRO A 62 -3.91 -5.56 8.32
CA PRO A 62 -4.77 -4.37 8.56
C PRO A 62 -5.43 -3.84 7.29
N ASP A 63 -6.57 -3.16 7.45
CA ASP A 63 -7.24 -2.52 6.30
C ASP A 63 -6.27 -1.55 5.63
N THR A 64 -6.17 -1.65 4.30
CA THR A 64 -5.18 -0.91 3.53
C THR A 64 -5.83 -0.21 2.35
N ILE A 65 -5.55 1.07 2.18
CA ILE A 65 -5.92 1.83 0.98
C ILE A 65 -4.70 1.94 0.10
N ILE A 66 -4.90 1.74 -1.20
CA ILE A 66 -3.92 2.06 -2.23
C ILE A 66 -4.29 3.40 -2.82
N ALA A 67 -3.32 4.31 -2.85
CA ALA A 67 -3.45 5.62 -3.48
C ALA A 67 -2.39 5.74 -4.58
N ASN A 68 -2.77 6.20 -5.76
CA ASN A 68 -1.81 6.43 -6.82
C ASN A 68 -1.06 7.74 -6.58
N LYS A 69 0.27 7.69 -6.70
CA LYS A 69 1.15 8.84 -6.49
C LYS A 69 1.23 9.77 -7.71
N VAL A 70 0.80 9.28 -8.87
CA VAL A 70 0.75 10.05 -10.12
C VAL A 70 -0.63 9.93 -10.72
N THR A 71 -1.03 10.93 -11.50
CA THR A 71 -2.33 10.91 -12.18
C THR A 71 -2.41 9.73 -13.15
N ILE A 72 -3.46 8.93 -13.03
CA ILE A 72 -3.74 7.84 -13.97
C ILE A 72 -4.39 8.45 -15.20
N LYS A 73 -3.75 8.28 -16.36
CA LYS A 73 -4.18 8.93 -17.61
C LYS A 73 -4.80 8.00 -18.64
N GLY A 74 -4.73 6.69 -18.44
CA GLY A 74 -5.23 5.73 -19.42
C GLY A 74 -5.64 4.41 -18.81
N ALA A 75 -6.36 3.62 -19.61
CA ALA A 75 -6.89 2.32 -19.18
C ALA A 75 -5.79 1.33 -18.78
N THR A 76 -4.67 1.33 -19.52
CA THR A 76 -3.56 0.42 -19.21
C THR A 76 -3.01 0.67 -17.82
N GLN A 77 -2.76 1.94 -17.48
CA GLN A 77 -2.22 2.31 -16.18
C GLN A 77 -3.23 1.99 -15.06
N ALA A 78 -4.52 2.20 -15.32
CA ALA A 78 -5.58 1.86 -14.36
C ALA A 78 -5.61 0.36 -14.09
N VAL A 79 -5.52 -0.47 -15.12
CA VAL A 79 -5.50 -1.93 -14.98
C VAL A 79 -4.26 -2.38 -14.19
N GLN A 80 -3.12 -1.78 -14.44
CA GLN A 80 -1.88 -2.09 -13.71
C GLN A 80 -1.99 -1.74 -12.22
N MET A 81 -2.61 -0.60 -11.91
CA MET A 81 -2.81 -0.16 -10.53
C MET A 81 -3.79 -1.06 -9.78
N PHE A 82 -4.92 -1.35 -10.40
CA PHE A 82 -6.00 -2.12 -9.75
C PHE A 82 -5.79 -3.64 -9.87
N GLY A 83 -4.90 -4.09 -10.71
CA GLY A 83 -4.53 -5.49 -10.88
C GLY A 83 -3.24 -5.86 -10.15
N PRO A 84 -2.09 -5.91 -10.86
CA PRO A 84 -0.85 -6.42 -10.28
C PRO A 84 -0.34 -5.60 -9.09
N ALA A 85 -0.44 -4.27 -9.12
CA ALA A 85 0.03 -3.45 -8.00
C ALA A 85 -0.84 -3.67 -6.76
N GLN A 86 -2.15 -3.68 -6.91
CA GLN A 86 -3.10 -3.94 -5.83
C GLN A 86 -2.86 -5.31 -5.21
N ALA A 87 -2.75 -6.35 -6.04
CA ALA A 87 -2.50 -7.71 -5.57
C ALA A 87 -1.18 -7.80 -4.79
N ALA A 88 -0.15 -7.11 -5.27
CA ALA A 88 1.16 -7.08 -4.60
C ALA A 88 1.08 -6.44 -3.22
N VAL A 89 0.40 -5.30 -3.10
CA VAL A 89 0.25 -4.61 -1.82
C VAL A 89 -0.52 -5.47 -0.83
N ALA A 90 -1.66 -6.04 -1.24
CA ALA A 90 -2.46 -6.89 -0.37
C ALA A 90 -1.65 -8.10 0.13
N ARG A 91 -0.90 -8.75 -0.77
CA ARG A 91 -0.07 -9.89 -0.41
C ARG A 91 1.05 -9.51 0.55
N ALA A 92 1.68 -8.36 0.31
CA ALA A 92 2.76 -7.86 1.18
C ALA A 92 2.24 -7.60 2.60
N VAL A 93 1.05 -7.04 2.75
CA VAL A 93 0.43 -6.80 4.05
C VAL A 93 0.18 -8.14 4.76
N VAL A 94 -0.45 -9.09 4.08
CA VAL A 94 -0.73 -10.41 4.64
C VAL A 94 0.55 -11.13 5.07
N ASP A 95 1.57 -11.10 4.21
CA ASP A 95 2.83 -11.76 4.52
C ASP A 95 3.56 -11.06 5.67
N SER A 96 3.46 -9.74 5.80
CA SER A 96 4.04 -9.00 6.92
C SER A 96 3.41 -9.38 8.26
N VAL A 97 2.11 -9.67 8.29
CA VAL A 97 1.44 -10.20 9.48
C VAL A 97 1.90 -11.62 9.75
N ARG A 98 1.91 -12.44 8.72
CA ARG A 98 2.29 -13.86 8.83
C ARG A 98 3.72 -14.02 9.35
N GLU A 99 4.62 -13.13 8.95
CA GLU A 99 6.03 -13.14 9.36
C GLU A 99 6.29 -12.44 10.70
N GLY A 100 5.25 -11.88 11.30
CA GLY A 100 5.34 -11.20 12.60
C GLY A 100 5.88 -9.77 12.55
N VAL A 101 6.09 -9.20 11.36
CA VAL A 101 6.50 -7.79 11.24
C VAL A 101 5.38 -6.87 11.71
N ILE A 102 4.14 -7.19 11.33
CA ILE A 102 2.96 -6.57 11.92
C ILE A 102 2.42 -7.55 12.95
N SER A 103 2.22 -7.09 14.18
CA SER A 103 1.68 -7.96 15.24
C SER A 103 0.25 -8.40 14.90
N GLU A 104 -0.01 -9.70 14.99
CA GLU A 104 -1.33 -10.26 14.72
C GLU A 104 -2.40 -9.64 15.65
N GLY A 105 -2.03 -9.29 16.87
CA GLY A 105 -2.94 -8.64 17.82
C GLY A 105 -3.35 -7.23 17.44
N ASP A 106 -2.63 -6.59 16.54
CA ASP A 106 -2.87 -5.20 16.16
C ASP A 106 -3.63 -5.05 14.83
N VAL A 107 -3.94 -6.15 14.12
CA VAL A 107 -4.48 -6.08 12.75
C VAL A 107 -5.83 -5.38 12.64
N ASP A 108 -6.62 -5.38 13.70
CA ASP A 108 -7.92 -4.70 13.72
C ASP A 108 -7.85 -3.27 14.25
N ASP A 109 -6.73 -2.87 14.83
CA ASP A 109 -6.53 -1.54 15.41
C ASP A 109 -5.74 -0.61 14.48
N LEU A 110 -5.02 -1.17 13.53
CA LEU A 110 -4.19 -0.42 12.58
C LEU A 110 -4.86 -0.28 11.23
N VAL A 111 -4.51 0.80 10.53
CA VAL A 111 -4.82 0.99 9.10
C VAL A 111 -3.56 1.42 8.37
N ILE A 112 -3.53 1.14 7.07
CA ILE A 112 -2.41 1.45 6.20
C ILE A 112 -2.89 2.27 5.01
N ILE A 113 -2.14 3.32 4.67
CA ILE A 113 -2.30 4.04 3.41
C ILE A 113 -1.03 3.81 2.63
N CYS A 114 -1.15 3.19 1.46
CA CYS A 114 -0.02 2.81 0.63
C CYS A 114 -0.05 3.61 -0.68
N GLY A 115 0.84 4.56 -0.82
CA GLY A 115 1.01 5.32 -2.04
C GLY A 115 1.85 4.54 -3.04
N VAL A 116 1.31 4.31 -4.25
CA VAL A 116 1.91 3.48 -5.28
C VAL A 116 2.17 4.30 -6.54
N PHE A 117 3.34 4.12 -7.13
CA PHE A 117 3.72 4.75 -8.39
C PHE A 117 3.66 3.73 -9.52
N ILE A 118 2.95 4.07 -10.61
CA ILE A 118 2.95 3.30 -11.85
C ILE A 118 3.38 4.22 -12.99
N HIS A 119 4.49 3.90 -13.62
CA HIS A 119 4.97 4.63 -14.79
C HIS A 119 4.03 4.37 -15.98
N TRP A 120 3.72 5.42 -16.72
CA TRP A 120 2.76 5.31 -17.84
C TRP A 120 3.25 4.42 -18.98
N GLU A 121 4.53 4.13 -19.05
CA GLU A 121 5.12 3.23 -20.06
C GLU A 121 5.39 1.82 -19.52
N ALA A 122 4.99 1.51 -18.29
CA ALA A 122 5.17 0.17 -17.73
C ALA A 122 4.34 -0.84 -18.50
N THR A 123 4.91 -2.02 -18.78
CA THR A 123 4.27 -3.07 -19.57
C THR A 123 4.31 -4.45 -18.95
N ASP A 124 5.28 -4.73 -18.08
CA ASP A 124 5.49 -6.07 -17.51
C ASP A 124 4.76 -6.21 -16.18
N ASP A 125 3.59 -6.85 -16.19
CA ASP A 125 2.75 -7.03 -15.00
C ASP A 125 3.46 -7.84 -13.91
N LYS A 126 4.28 -8.82 -14.27
CA LYS A 126 5.02 -9.61 -13.29
C LYS A 126 6.02 -8.75 -12.53
N LYS A 127 6.75 -7.88 -13.24
CA LYS A 127 7.68 -6.95 -12.60
C LYS A 127 6.95 -5.93 -11.74
N ILE A 128 5.81 -5.42 -12.21
CA ILE A 128 4.96 -4.51 -11.42
C ILE A 128 4.59 -5.19 -10.10
N PHE A 129 4.12 -6.43 -10.15
CA PHE A 129 3.81 -7.19 -8.95
C PHE A 129 5.04 -7.38 -8.05
N ASP A 130 6.10 -7.95 -8.60
CA ASP A 130 7.30 -8.30 -7.81
C ASP A 130 7.93 -7.08 -7.14
N TYR A 131 8.07 -5.98 -7.88
CA TYR A 131 8.70 -4.77 -7.35
C TYR A 131 7.80 -4.07 -6.31
N ASN A 132 6.49 -3.99 -6.56
CA ASN A 132 5.58 -3.39 -5.59
C ASN A 132 5.41 -4.27 -4.34
N TYR A 133 5.44 -5.57 -4.49
CA TYR A 133 5.44 -6.49 -3.36
C TYR A 133 6.64 -6.24 -2.46
N GLN A 134 7.83 -6.24 -3.04
CA GLN A 134 9.06 -6.02 -2.28
C GLN A 134 9.09 -4.62 -1.66
N ALA A 135 8.73 -3.59 -2.42
CA ALA A 135 8.71 -2.21 -1.93
C ALA A 135 7.73 -2.04 -0.76
N THR A 136 6.56 -2.67 -0.83
CA THR A 136 5.58 -2.61 0.25
C THR A 136 6.09 -3.33 1.50
N LYS A 137 6.67 -4.51 1.32
CA LYS A 137 7.27 -5.27 2.43
C LYS A 137 8.34 -4.45 3.15
N GLU A 138 9.24 -3.85 2.39
CA GLU A 138 10.33 -3.03 2.95
C GLU A 138 9.78 -1.77 3.64
N SER A 139 8.79 -1.12 3.04
CA SER A 139 8.18 0.08 3.61
C SER A 139 7.50 -0.20 4.95
N ILE A 140 6.79 -1.32 5.05
CA ILE A 140 6.16 -1.75 6.31
C ILE A 140 7.24 -1.98 7.38
N ALA A 141 8.29 -2.72 7.03
CA ALA A 141 9.36 -3.02 7.97
C ALA A 141 10.06 -1.74 8.45
N ARG A 142 10.31 -0.81 7.55
CA ARG A 142 10.94 0.48 7.88
C ARG A 142 10.06 1.35 8.77
N ALA A 143 8.77 1.40 8.48
CA ALA A 143 7.82 2.16 9.29
C ALA A 143 7.79 1.65 10.73
N LEU A 144 7.69 0.34 10.91
CA LEU A 144 7.60 -0.28 12.22
C LEU A 144 8.92 -0.28 12.99
N ALA A 145 10.04 -0.35 12.28
CA ALA A 145 11.36 -0.22 12.90
C ALA A 145 11.56 1.17 13.52
N THR A 146 11.11 2.21 12.82
CA THR A 146 11.19 3.59 13.32
C THR A 146 10.42 3.76 14.62
N SER A 147 9.26 3.10 14.77
CA SER A 147 8.44 3.21 15.98
C SER A 147 9.06 2.52 17.19
N ARG A 148 10.06 1.67 16.97
CA ARG A 148 10.76 0.92 18.03
C ARG A 148 12.06 1.60 18.47
N ALA A 149 12.47 2.61 17.74
CA ALA A 149 13.70 3.35 18.03
C ALA A 149 13.52 4.44 19.15
#